data_0bb8e7ab2439c84a417b94d781a43d82
#
_entry.id   0bb8e7ab2439c84a417b94d781a43d82
#
_cell.length_a   1.000
_cell.length_b   1.000
_cell.length_c   1.000
_cell.angle_alpha   90.00
_cell.angle_beta   90.00
_cell.angle_gamma   90.00
#
_symmetry.space_group_name_H-M   'P 1'
#
loop_
_entity.id
_entity.type
_entity.pdbx_description
1 polymer ?
#
loop_
_entity_poly.entity_id
_entity_poly.type
_entity_poly.pdbx_seq_one_letter_code
_entity_poly.pdbx_strand_id
1 'polypeptide(L)'
;MAACRDTRYALDKLAWMRSQGIWPNGLRYLWTDAFGVVLLVSLYAESGERRYLDEAEWLVAEVDRVLGRPRGIRIGEAPDRDGQYFHYLSMWMFALSVLARHVPDYRQKGVDLVRQVHGAFVIPQRGVLWKMQEDLRNPYPGYGFGALDAFDGYVSYRLLDESALSREIAEMRVLIDQSAPGLVITQDLGLGMMLWMTRFFPEEGWATMQRTRCLAMLDRMWVEQGWFCREPGHRDVKFAFTNYGVSVGLQAVDAMPDQVRRLNAFFETWRSGDEYDREAITHVMACSSHFPGYFIA
;
A
#
# COMPACT_ATOMS: atom_id res chain seq x y z
N MET A 1 -3.99 -22.91 -5.40
CA MET A 1 -5.44 -22.57 -5.55
C MET A 1 -5.52 -21.13 -5.97
N ALA A 2 -6.36 -20.77 -6.94
CA ALA A 2 -6.48 -19.38 -7.37
C ALA A 2 -6.91 -18.50 -6.17
N ALA A 3 -6.24 -17.35 -6.01
CA ALA A 3 -6.65 -16.32 -5.07
C ALA A 3 -8.15 -16.04 -5.25
N CYS A 4 -8.85 -15.75 -4.16
CA CYS A 4 -10.29 -15.47 -4.19
C CYS A 4 -10.51 -14.19 -5.01
N ARG A 5 -10.86 -14.32 -6.31
CA ARG A 5 -11.20 -13.19 -7.17
C ARG A 5 -12.69 -12.92 -7.07
N ASP A 6 -13.09 -12.29 -6.00
CA ASP A 6 -14.48 -11.88 -5.82
C ASP A 6 -14.73 -10.49 -6.41
N THR A 7 -14.75 -10.43 -7.74
CA THR A 7 -15.07 -9.21 -8.49
C THR A 7 -16.42 -8.63 -8.09
N ARG A 8 -17.39 -9.50 -7.79
CA ARG A 8 -18.73 -9.07 -7.38
C ARG A 8 -18.70 -8.32 -6.06
N TYR A 9 -17.96 -8.85 -5.07
CA TYR A 9 -17.76 -8.14 -3.79
C TYR A 9 -17.18 -6.74 -4.01
N ALA A 10 -16.13 -6.62 -4.82
CA ALA A 10 -15.49 -5.34 -5.09
C ALA A 10 -16.46 -4.34 -5.75
N LEU A 11 -17.27 -4.80 -6.71
CA LEU A 11 -18.28 -3.97 -7.40
C LEU A 11 -19.39 -3.52 -6.47
N ASP A 12 -19.96 -4.43 -5.69
CA ASP A 12 -21.04 -4.14 -4.73
C ASP A 12 -20.53 -3.18 -3.64
N LYS A 13 -19.32 -3.41 -3.13
CA LYS A 13 -18.68 -2.56 -2.13
C LYS A 13 -18.39 -1.16 -2.66
N LEU A 14 -17.87 -1.05 -3.88
CA LEU A 14 -17.62 0.23 -4.55
C LEU A 14 -18.93 1.01 -4.77
N ALA A 15 -19.98 0.34 -5.24
CA ALA A 15 -21.30 0.95 -5.41
C ALA A 15 -21.87 1.45 -4.07
N TRP A 16 -21.71 0.65 -3.01
CA TRP A 16 -22.11 1.04 -1.66
C TRP A 16 -21.32 2.26 -1.15
N MET A 17 -19.98 2.26 -1.26
CA MET A 17 -19.15 3.41 -0.86
C MET A 17 -19.60 4.70 -1.56
N ARG A 18 -19.93 4.63 -2.86
CA ARG A 18 -20.43 5.77 -3.63
C ARG A 18 -21.79 6.25 -3.12
N SER A 19 -22.72 5.33 -2.88
CA SER A 19 -24.07 5.66 -2.38
C SER A 19 -24.04 6.31 -0.99
N GLN A 20 -23.03 5.99 -0.19
CA GLN A 20 -22.83 6.54 1.15
C GLN A 20 -21.93 7.79 1.19
N GLY A 21 -21.40 8.23 0.05
CA GLY A 21 -20.44 9.34 -0.01
C GLY A 21 -19.13 9.07 0.74
N ILE A 22 -18.71 7.78 0.83
CA ILE A 22 -17.50 7.39 1.54
C ILE A 22 -16.28 7.55 0.62
N TRP A 23 -16.32 6.93 -0.58
CA TRP A 23 -15.22 6.99 -1.53
C TRP A 23 -15.68 6.58 -2.94
N PRO A 24 -15.13 7.22 -4.02
CA PRO A 24 -14.38 8.48 -3.96
C PRO A 24 -15.30 9.65 -3.59
N ASN A 25 -14.83 10.49 -2.70
CA ASN A 25 -15.51 11.72 -2.28
C ASN A 25 -14.57 12.94 -2.46
N GLY A 26 -14.90 14.11 -1.94
CA GLY A 26 -14.07 15.32 -2.04
C GLY A 26 -12.79 15.28 -1.21
N LEU A 27 -12.70 14.41 -0.22
CA LEU A 27 -11.51 14.23 0.62
C LEU A 27 -10.53 13.28 -0.07
N ARG A 28 -9.24 13.63 0.00
CA ARG A 28 -8.15 12.81 -0.54
C ARG A 28 -7.24 12.34 0.59
N TYR A 29 -6.85 11.08 0.54
CA TYR A 29 -5.87 10.48 1.42
C TYR A 29 -5.00 9.54 0.60
N LEU A 30 -3.71 9.87 0.47
CA LEU A 30 -2.82 9.31 -0.55
C LEU A 30 -2.78 7.77 -0.54
N TRP A 31 -2.76 7.15 0.65
CA TRP A 31 -2.77 5.69 0.77
C TRP A 31 -4.04 5.06 0.21
N THR A 32 -5.20 5.60 0.61
CA THR A 32 -6.50 5.11 0.14
C THR A 32 -6.63 5.26 -1.37
N ASP A 33 -6.22 6.41 -1.91
CA ASP A 33 -6.32 6.68 -3.33
C ASP A 33 -5.35 5.84 -4.16
N ALA A 34 -4.16 5.49 -3.61
CA ALA A 34 -3.25 4.56 -4.25
C ALA A 34 -3.88 3.16 -4.42
N PHE A 35 -4.44 2.62 -3.34
CA PHE A 35 -5.20 1.36 -3.40
C PHE A 35 -6.40 1.47 -4.35
N GLY A 36 -7.06 2.61 -4.36
CA GLY A 36 -8.19 2.91 -5.23
C GLY A 36 -7.84 2.89 -6.72
N VAL A 37 -6.71 3.50 -7.11
CA VAL A 37 -6.22 3.44 -8.51
C VAL A 37 -5.95 1.99 -8.91
N VAL A 38 -5.26 1.22 -8.07
CA VAL A 38 -4.98 -0.21 -8.35
C VAL A 38 -6.28 -1.00 -8.48
N LEU A 39 -7.27 -0.77 -7.61
CA LEU A 39 -8.60 -1.41 -7.69
C LEU A 39 -9.29 -1.10 -9.01
N LEU A 40 -9.36 0.18 -9.39
CA LEU A 40 -10.05 0.62 -10.63
C LEU A 40 -9.38 0.04 -11.87
N VAL A 41 -8.04 0.09 -11.94
CA VAL A 41 -7.29 -0.52 -13.06
C VAL A 41 -7.48 -2.04 -13.11
N SER A 42 -7.56 -2.70 -11.95
CA SER A 42 -7.83 -4.14 -11.87
C SER A 42 -9.25 -4.48 -12.35
N LEU A 43 -10.25 -3.66 -12.02
CA LEU A 43 -11.63 -3.82 -12.50
C LEU A 43 -11.69 -3.59 -14.02
N TYR A 44 -10.94 -2.63 -14.55
CA TYR A 44 -10.81 -2.45 -15.99
C TYR A 44 -10.23 -3.69 -16.68
N ALA A 45 -9.13 -4.22 -16.14
CA ALA A 45 -8.46 -5.40 -16.71
C ALA A 45 -9.35 -6.65 -16.70
N GLU A 46 -10.22 -6.80 -15.68
CA GLU A 46 -11.14 -7.93 -15.56
C GLU A 46 -12.38 -7.79 -16.44
N SER A 47 -12.96 -6.57 -16.52
CA SER A 47 -14.25 -6.34 -17.18
C SER A 47 -14.15 -5.81 -18.62
N GLY A 48 -13.03 -5.16 -18.97
CA GLY A 48 -12.90 -4.40 -20.21
C GLY A 48 -13.66 -3.06 -20.21
N GLU A 49 -14.34 -2.70 -19.11
CA GLU A 49 -15.15 -1.49 -19.04
C GLU A 49 -14.29 -0.23 -18.89
N ARG A 50 -14.15 0.55 -19.95
CA ARG A 50 -13.33 1.76 -20.03
C ARG A 50 -13.58 2.75 -18.88
N ARG A 51 -14.82 2.83 -18.38
CA ARG A 51 -15.18 3.75 -17.28
C ARG A 51 -14.25 3.61 -16.04
N TYR A 52 -13.78 2.40 -15.73
CA TYR A 52 -12.89 2.21 -14.57
C TYR A 52 -11.51 2.80 -14.82
N LEU A 53 -11.01 2.70 -16.05
CA LEU A 53 -9.74 3.33 -16.42
C LEU A 53 -9.86 4.86 -16.40
N ASP A 54 -10.95 5.40 -16.97
CA ASP A 54 -11.22 6.83 -16.96
C ASP A 54 -11.35 7.38 -15.54
N GLU A 55 -11.96 6.61 -14.63
CA GLU A 55 -12.05 6.97 -13.20
C GLU A 55 -10.69 6.90 -12.48
N ALA A 56 -9.82 5.93 -12.82
CA ALA A 56 -8.47 5.88 -12.31
C ALA A 56 -7.65 7.11 -12.73
N GLU A 57 -7.74 7.51 -14.00
CA GLU A 57 -7.10 8.73 -14.53
C GLU A 57 -7.63 9.99 -13.83
N TRP A 58 -8.96 10.09 -13.68
CA TRP A 58 -9.60 11.17 -12.93
C TRP A 58 -9.09 11.23 -11.48
N LEU A 59 -9.00 10.08 -10.79
CA LEU A 59 -8.52 10.01 -9.41
C LEU A 59 -7.07 10.49 -9.29
N VAL A 60 -6.21 10.14 -10.25
CA VAL A 60 -4.83 10.65 -10.29
C VAL A 60 -4.82 12.18 -10.45
N ALA A 61 -5.65 12.73 -11.34
CA ALA A 61 -5.75 14.17 -11.52
C ALA A 61 -6.26 14.89 -10.25
N GLU A 62 -7.22 14.28 -9.53
CA GLU A 62 -7.74 14.83 -8.27
C GLU A 62 -6.71 14.76 -7.13
N VAL A 63 -5.92 13.70 -7.03
CA VAL A 63 -4.81 13.61 -6.07
C VAL A 63 -3.78 14.73 -6.34
N ASP A 64 -3.39 14.92 -7.59
CA ASP A 64 -2.48 16.02 -7.94
C ASP A 64 -3.05 17.39 -7.58
N ARG A 65 -4.32 17.61 -7.86
CA ARG A 65 -4.98 18.89 -7.60
C ARG A 65 -5.10 19.19 -6.10
N VAL A 66 -5.40 18.19 -5.28
CA VAL A 66 -5.70 18.37 -3.84
C VAL A 66 -4.47 18.18 -2.97
N LEU A 67 -3.67 17.15 -3.25
CA LEU A 67 -2.52 16.76 -2.44
C LEU A 67 -1.18 17.17 -3.05
N GLY A 68 -1.11 17.45 -4.35
CA GLY A 68 0.12 17.83 -5.05
C GLY A 68 0.80 19.06 -4.43
N ARG A 69 2.13 19.05 -4.42
CA ARG A 69 2.99 20.14 -3.99
C ARG A 69 3.99 20.48 -5.10
N PRO A 70 4.67 21.61 -5.05
CA PRO A 70 5.73 21.91 -6.02
C PRO A 70 6.78 20.81 -6.13
N ARG A 71 6.95 20.02 -5.05
CA ARG A 71 7.75 18.78 -5.02
C ARG A 71 6.98 17.74 -4.20
N GLY A 72 6.70 16.59 -4.81
CA GLY A 72 6.03 15.48 -4.16
C GLY A 72 4.54 15.68 -3.90
N ILE A 73 3.98 14.86 -3.03
CA ILE A 73 2.54 14.77 -2.74
C ILE A 73 2.38 14.59 -1.22
N ARG A 74 1.54 15.42 -0.61
CA ARG A 74 1.24 15.31 0.82
C ARG A 74 0.29 14.14 1.11
N ILE A 75 0.20 13.74 2.38
CA ILE A 75 -0.60 12.61 2.84
C ILE A 75 -2.11 12.89 2.71
N GLY A 76 -2.57 14.07 3.09
CA GLY A 76 -3.99 14.43 3.21
C GLY A 76 -4.53 14.30 4.64
N GLU A 77 -3.67 14.41 5.63
CA GLU A 77 -4.04 14.51 7.05
C GLU A 77 -4.49 15.94 7.41
N ALA A 78 -4.88 16.14 8.68
CA ALA A 78 -5.16 17.47 9.20
C ALA A 78 -3.91 18.37 9.08
N PRO A 79 -4.08 19.68 8.83
CA PRO A 79 -2.95 20.58 8.51
C PRO A 79 -1.83 20.62 9.55
N ASP A 80 -2.14 20.39 10.82
CA ASP A 80 -1.19 20.35 11.93
C ASP A 80 -0.35 19.05 11.97
N ARG A 81 -0.74 18.05 11.21
CA ARG A 81 -0.09 16.73 11.16
C ARG A 81 0.30 16.32 9.75
N ASP A 82 -0.07 17.08 8.74
CA ASP A 82 0.19 16.72 7.36
C ASP A 82 1.68 16.82 7.02
N GLY A 83 2.06 16.17 5.96
CA GLY A 83 3.43 16.06 5.48
C GLY A 83 3.49 15.09 4.32
N GLN A 84 4.66 14.58 4.02
CA GLN A 84 4.86 13.54 3.02
C GLN A 84 5.46 12.30 3.68
N TYR A 85 4.77 11.15 3.60
CA TYR A 85 5.29 9.84 4.03
C TYR A 85 5.90 9.10 2.86
N PHE A 86 7.10 8.58 3.03
CA PHE A 86 7.79 7.88 1.94
C PHE A 86 7.02 6.64 1.50
N HIS A 87 6.53 5.82 2.42
CA HIS A 87 5.83 4.61 2.05
C HIS A 87 4.45 4.85 1.40
N TYR A 88 3.82 6.00 1.67
CA TYR A 88 2.62 6.40 0.93
C TYR A 88 2.96 6.82 -0.50
N LEU A 89 4.07 7.56 -0.65
CA LEU A 89 4.59 7.93 -1.96
C LEU A 89 4.99 6.71 -2.78
N SER A 90 5.63 5.71 -2.17
CA SER A 90 6.02 4.48 -2.85
C SER A 90 4.81 3.65 -3.28
N MET A 91 3.76 3.58 -2.46
CA MET A 91 2.49 2.94 -2.85
C MET A 91 1.81 3.70 -4.00
N TRP A 92 1.88 5.02 -4.00
CA TRP A 92 1.40 5.83 -5.12
C TRP A 92 2.19 5.60 -6.40
N MET A 93 3.53 5.50 -6.30
CA MET A 93 4.40 5.13 -7.42
C MET A 93 4.06 3.74 -7.97
N PHE A 94 3.75 2.77 -7.11
CA PHE A 94 3.24 1.48 -7.52
C PHE A 94 1.91 1.62 -8.27
N ALA A 95 0.97 2.39 -7.75
CA ALA A 95 -0.31 2.62 -8.43
C ALA A 95 -0.13 3.25 -9.82
N LEU A 96 0.78 4.21 -9.95
CA LEU A 96 1.14 4.80 -11.25
C LEU A 96 1.79 3.76 -12.20
N SER A 97 2.62 2.85 -11.68
CA SER A 97 3.21 1.77 -12.48
C SER A 97 2.16 0.80 -13.02
N VAL A 98 1.13 0.52 -12.21
CA VAL A 98 -0.02 -0.31 -12.63
C VAL A 98 -0.84 0.40 -13.70
N LEU A 99 -1.16 1.67 -13.50
CA LEU A 99 -1.89 2.48 -14.48
C LEU A 99 -1.12 2.62 -15.79
N ALA A 100 0.20 2.74 -15.73
CA ALA A 100 1.09 2.84 -16.88
C ALA A 100 1.08 1.60 -17.80
N ARG A 101 0.60 0.45 -17.32
CA ARG A 101 0.39 -0.74 -18.15
C ARG A 101 -0.68 -0.53 -19.23
N HIS A 102 -1.59 0.42 -19.01
CA HIS A 102 -2.70 0.74 -19.91
C HIS A 102 -2.61 2.15 -20.50
N VAL A 103 -1.99 3.09 -19.78
CA VAL A 103 -1.79 4.49 -20.18
C VAL A 103 -0.32 4.85 -19.94
N PRO A 104 0.56 4.70 -20.96
CA PRO A 104 2.03 4.78 -20.80
C PRO A 104 2.56 6.07 -20.17
N ASP A 105 1.86 7.20 -20.34
CA ASP A 105 2.30 8.51 -19.83
C ASP A 105 2.47 8.54 -18.29
N TYR A 106 1.72 7.69 -17.58
CA TYR A 106 1.82 7.60 -16.12
C TYR A 106 3.14 7.00 -15.65
N ARG A 107 3.89 6.29 -16.51
CA ARG A 107 5.25 5.86 -16.20
C ARG A 107 6.17 7.06 -15.97
N GLN A 108 6.17 8.01 -16.92
CA GLN A 108 7.00 9.19 -16.81
C GLN A 108 6.60 10.04 -15.59
N LYS A 109 5.30 10.17 -15.32
CA LYS A 109 4.81 10.84 -14.12
C LYS A 109 5.36 10.21 -12.82
N GLY A 110 5.39 8.88 -12.74
CA GLY A 110 5.97 8.16 -11.59
C GLY A 110 7.48 8.38 -11.47
N VAL A 111 8.22 8.31 -12.58
CA VAL A 111 9.67 8.57 -12.62
C VAL A 111 9.99 10.00 -12.17
N ASP A 112 9.21 10.98 -12.61
CA ASP A 112 9.40 12.38 -12.22
C ASP A 112 9.11 12.57 -10.73
N LEU A 113 8.10 11.90 -10.18
CA LEU A 113 7.84 11.91 -8.74
C LEU A 113 9.03 11.34 -7.94
N VAL A 114 9.59 10.20 -8.36
CA VAL A 114 10.80 9.65 -7.72
C VAL A 114 11.92 10.68 -7.69
N ARG A 115 12.23 11.30 -8.81
CA ARG A 115 13.30 12.33 -8.92
C ARG A 115 13.06 13.55 -8.05
N GLN A 116 11.79 13.93 -7.82
CA GLN A 116 11.44 15.04 -6.94
C GLN A 116 11.69 14.73 -5.47
N VAL A 117 11.42 13.51 -5.02
CA VAL A 117 11.36 13.17 -3.60
C VAL A 117 12.57 12.39 -3.09
N HIS A 118 13.20 11.57 -3.93
CA HIS A 118 14.25 10.63 -3.52
C HIS A 118 15.34 11.31 -2.68
N GLY A 119 15.95 12.37 -3.21
CA GLY A 119 17.05 13.08 -2.52
C GLY A 119 16.65 13.82 -1.23
N ALA A 120 15.36 13.99 -0.96
CA ALA A 120 14.87 14.54 0.31
C ALA A 120 14.69 13.45 1.39
N PHE A 121 14.27 12.26 0.98
CA PHE A 121 13.99 11.15 1.90
C PHE A 121 15.21 10.25 2.14
N VAL A 122 16.01 10.00 1.12
CA VAL A 122 17.12 9.04 1.19
C VAL A 122 18.38 9.71 1.75
N ILE A 123 18.82 9.21 2.90
CA ILE A 123 20.09 9.59 3.51
C ILE A 123 21.09 8.46 3.22
N PRO A 124 22.07 8.68 2.35
CA PRO A 124 22.99 7.63 1.91
C PRO A 124 23.62 6.89 3.09
N GLN A 125 23.67 5.56 3.02
CA GLN A 125 24.23 4.67 4.04
C GLN A 125 23.56 4.72 5.43
N ARG A 126 22.48 5.52 5.60
CA ARG A 126 21.80 5.65 6.90
C ARG A 126 20.37 5.13 6.89
N GLY A 127 19.61 5.37 5.81
CA GLY A 127 18.23 4.94 5.71
C GLY A 127 17.36 5.91 4.93
N VAL A 128 16.07 5.63 4.93
CA VAL A 128 15.03 6.47 4.33
C VAL A 128 14.23 7.13 5.44
N LEU A 129 14.12 8.44 5.42
CA LEU A 129 13.30 9.18 6.39
C LEU A 129 11.83 8.78 6.21
N TRP A 130 11.15 8.51 7.32
CA TRP A 130 9.77 8.08 7.27
C TRP A 130 8.82 9.19 6.84
N LYS A 131 8.95 10.38 7.47
CA LYS A 131 8.09 11.55 7.22
C LYS A 131 8.91 12.82 7.05
N MET A 132 8.55 13.59 6.03
CA MET A 132 9.07 14.94 5.76
C MET A 132 7.95 15.96 5.92
N GLN A 133 8.34 17.22 6.16
CA GLN A 133 7.42 18.36 6.02
C GLN A 133 6.94 18.46 4.56
N GLU A 134 5.80 19.13 4.33
CA GLU A 134 5.18 19.21 3.01
C GLU A 134 6.09 19.78 1.92
N ASP A 135 7.01 20.67 2.28
CA ASP A 135 7.96 21.33 1.34
C ASP A 135 9.23 20.51 1.09
N LEU A 136 9.38 19.35 1.74
CA LEU A 136 10.55 18.46 1.67
C LEU A 136 11.89 19.09 2.10
N ARG A 137 11.87 20.16 2.89
CA ARG A 137 13.11 20.81 3.36
C ARG A 137 13.65 20.19 4.63
N ASN A 138 12.74 19.75 5.52
CA ASN A 138 13.13 19.22 6.82
C ASN A 138 12.38 17.93 7.11
N PRO A 139 13.00 16.98 7.87
CA PRO A 139 12.27 15.87 8.46
C PRO A 139 11.13 16.37 9.35
N TYR A 140 10.05 15.62 9.40
CA TYR A 140 8.93 15.94 10.29
C TYR A 140 9.37 15.69 11.75
N PRO A 141 9.12 16.64 12.69
CA PRO A 141 9.55 16.47 14.08
C PRO A 141 9.02 15.18 14.71
N GLY A 142 9.90 14.47 15.44
CA GLY A 142 9.53 13.23 16.14
C GLY A 142 9.55 11.97 15.28
N TYR A 143 9.83 12.06 13.99
CA TYR A 143 9.94 10.91 13.09
C TYR A 143 11.40 10.68 12.67
N GLY A 144 11.80 9.41 12.61
CA GLY A 144 13.14 8.98 12.20
C GLY A 144 13.13 8.27 10.85
N PHE A 145 13.95 7.24 10.74
CA PHE A 145 14.02 6.38 9.57
C PHE A 145 12.91 5.33 9.60
N GLY A 146 12.30 5.07 8.45
CA GLY A 146 11.33 4.00 8.29
C GLY A 146 12.01 2.65 8.05
N ALA A 147 11.49 1.61 8.71
CA ALA A 147 12.10 0.29 8.66
C ALA A 147 11.89 -0.43 7.31
N LEU A 148 10.78 -0.13 6.61
CA LEU A 148 10.39 -0.77 5.35
C LEU A 148 10.68 0.11 4.14
N ASP A 149 10.90 1.40 4.32
CA ASP A 149 10.89 2.39 3.24
C ASP A 149 11.95 2.16 2.17
N ALA A 150 13.11 1.56 2.53
CA ALA A 150 14.10 1.18 1.53
C ALA A 150 13.58 0.06 0.59
N PHE A 151 12.83 -0.90 1.13
CA PHE A 151 12.20 -1.97 0.35
C PHE A 151 11.05 -1.44 -0.50
N ASP A 152 10.21 -0.56 0.06
CA ASP A 152 9.14 0.13 -0.65
C ASP A 152 9.67 0.88 -1.88
N GLY A 153 10.73 1.67 -1.69
CA GLY A 153 11.37 2.41 -2.78
C GLY A 153 11.99 1.50 -3.82
N TYR A 154 12.76 0.50 -3.38
CA TYR A 154 13.41 -0.46 -4.29
C TYR A 154 12.41 -1.15 -5.21
N VAL A 155 11.32 -1.65 -4.63
CA VAL A 155 10.29 -2.36 -5.40
C VAL A 155 9.54 -1.42 -6.33
N SER A 156 9.03 -0.29 -5.81
CA SER A 156 8.24 0.64 -6.62
C SER A 156 9.03 1.29 -7.75
N TYR A 157 10.30 1.62 -7.53
CA TYR A 157 11.16 2.21 -8.56
C TYR A 157 11.44 1.23 -9.69
N ARG A 158 11.73 -0.02 -9.37
CA ARG A 158 11.94 -1.08 -10.36
C ARG A 158 10.69 -1.37 -11.17
N LEU A 159 9.52 -1.33 -10.55
CA LEU A 159 8.24 -1.52 -11.23
C LEU A 159 7.85 -0.34 -12.12
N LEU A 160 8.32 0.87 -11.80
CA LEU A 160 8.13 2.05 -12.64
C LEU A 160 9.02 1.99 -13.89
N ASP A 161 10.34 2.07 -13.69
CA ASP A 161 11.32 2.05 -14.78
C ASP A 161 12.74 1.79 -14.24
N GLU A 162 13.18 0.54 -14.34
CA GLU A 162 14.48 0.10 -13.82
C GLU A 162 15.67 0.80 -14.51
N SER A 163 15.52 1.14 -15.79
CA SER A 163 16.56 1.83 -16.56
C SER A 163 16.67 3.31 -16.18
N ALA A 164 15.52 4.01 -16.15
CA ALA A 164 15.47 5.44 -15.87
C ALA A 164 15.83 5.79 -14.42
N LEU A 165 15.67 4.84 -13.48
CA LEU A 165 15.88 5.00 -12.03
C LEU A 165 17.04 4.15 -11.50
N SER A 166 17.95 3.71 -12.36
CA SER A 166 19.04 2.78 -12.00
C SER A 166 19.90 3.27 -10.83
N ARG A 167 20.16 4.56 -10.74
CA ARG A 167 20.92 5.17 -9.65
C ARG A 167 20.15 5.11 -8.32
N GLU A 168 18.90 5.56 -8.33
CA GLU A 168 18.03 5.58 -7.15
C GLU A 168 17.76 4.16 -6.63
N ILE A 169 17.60 3.19 -7.54
CA ILE A 169 17.48 1.76 -7.22
C ILE A 169 18.75 1.23 -6.57
N ALA A 170 19.92 1.58 -7.09
CA ALA A 170 21.20 1.16 -6.49
C ALA A 170 21.38 1.73 -5.07
N GLU A 171 20.99 2.97 -4.82
CA GLU A 171 21.03 3.58 -3.49
C GLU A 171 20.09 2.84 -2.51
N MET A 172 18.85 2.50 -2.92
CA MET A 172 17.93 1.70 -2.12
C MET A 172 18.50 0.29 -1.86
N ARG A 173 19.13 -0.33 -2.85
CA ARG A 173 19.73 -1.67 -2.70
C ARG A 173 20.80 -1.70 -1.61
N VAL A 174 21.67 -0.70 -1.55
CA VAL A 174 22.67 -0.58 -0.48
C VAL A 174 22.01 -0.54 0.90
N LEU A 175 20.92 0.21 1.06
CA LEU A 175 20.19 0.31 2.34
C LEU A 175 19.52 -1.03 2.70
N ILE A 176 18.98 -1.75 1.73
CA ILE A 176 18.41 -3.09 1.95
C ILE A 176 19.49 -4.07 2.41
N ASP A 177 20.64 -4.12 1.73
CA ASP A 177 21.74 -5.03 2.09
C ASP A 177 22.26 -4.79 3.51
N GLN A 178 22.21 -3.53 3.99
CA GLN A 178 22.57 -3.17 5.35
C GLN A 178 21.49 -3.54 6.39
N SER A 179 20.21 -3.34 6.07
CA SER A 179 19.12 -3.45 7.04
C SER A 179 18.47 -4.82 7.09
N ALA A 180 18.35 -5.52 5.96
CA ALA A 180 17.61 -6.77 5.84
C ALA A 180 18.06 -7.88 6.83
N PRO A 181 19.36 -8.07 7.12
CA PRO A 181 19.78 -9.11 8.06
C PRO A 181 19.23 -8.93 9.47
N GLY A 182 19.13 -7.69 9.94
CA GLY A 182 18.65 -7.34 11.29
C GLY A 182 17.16 -7.00 11.38
N LEU A 183 16.47 -6.88 10.26
CA LEU A 183 15.07 -6.43 10.23
C LEU A 183 14.12 -7.47 10.81
N VAL A 184 13.40 -7.07 11.87
CA VAL A 184 12.30 -7.83 12.47
C VAL A 184 11.05 -6.96 12.44
N ILE A 185 9.99 -7.45 11.79
CA ILE A 185 8.70 -6.76 11.68
C ILE A 185 7.74 -7.40 12.68
N THR A 186 7.07 -6.58 13.48
CA THR A 186 6.14 -7.03 14.53
C THR A 186 4.74 -6.44 14.39
N GLN A 187 4.52 -5.56 13.43
CA GLN A 187 3.22 -4.95 13.15
C GLN A 187 2.55 -5.68 11.98
N ASP A 188 1.27 -5.94 12.12
CA ASP A 188 0.44 -6.68 11.16
C ASP A 188 0.51 -6.09 9.73
N LEU A 189 0.21 -4.80 9.56
CA LEU A 189 0.30 -4.14 8.25
C LEU A 189 1.70 -4.25 7.65
N GLY A 190 2.73 -4.00 8.43
CA GLY A 190 4.12 -4.10 7.97
C GLY A 190 4.50 -5.52 7.53
N LEU A 191 4.02 -6.56 8.23
CA LEU A 191 4.19 -7.95 7.83
C LEU A 191 3.52 -8.24 6.48
N GLY A 192 2.27 -7.79 6.32
CA GLY A 192 1.52 -7.95 5.08
C GLY A 192 2.18 -7.24 3.90
N MET A 193 2.59 -5.99 4.09
CA MET A 193 3.24 -5.20 3.04
C MET A 193 4.62 -5.75 2.67
N MET A 194 5.42 -6.24 3.65
CA MET A 194 6.67 -6.91 3.34
C MET A 194 6.45 -8.19 2.53
N LEU A 195 5.47 -9.03 2.89
CA LEU A 195 5.14 -10.22 2.10
C LEU A 195 4.76 -9.84 0.66
N TRP A 196 3.93 -8.81 0.50
CA TRP A 196 3.56 -8.28 -0.80
C TRP A 196 4.77 -7.84 -1.62
N MET A 197 5.73 -7.13 -1.02
CA MET A 197 6.96 -6.71 -1.70
C MET A 197 7.84 -7.89 -2.14
N THR A 198 7.95 -8.94 -1.30
CA THR A 198 8.79 -10.12 -1.62
C THR A 198 8.32 -10.90 -2.86
N ARG A 199 7.08 -10.68 -3.29
CA ARG A 199 6.51 -11.32 -4.47
C ARG A 199 7.19 -10.89 -5.77
N PHE A 200 7.58 -9.62 -5.86
CA PHE A 200 8.07 -9.04 -7.12
C PHE A 200 9.48 -9.54 -7.49
N PHE A 201 10.29 -9.88 -6.50
CA PHE A 201 11.67 -10.34 -6.70
C PHE A 201 11.97 -11.53 -5.79
N PRO A 202 11.24 -12.65 -5.94
CA PRO A 202 11.24 -13.76 -4.98
C PRO A 202 12.60 -14.50 -4.91
N GLU A 203 13.44 -14.39 -5.94
CA GLU A 203 14.79 -14.98 -6.03
C GLU A 203 15.85 -14.17 -5.28
N GLU A 204 15.56 -12.93 -4.88
CA GLU A 204 16.51 -12.12 -4.14
C GLU A 204 16.65 -12.57 -2.69
N GLY A 205 17.85 -12.58 -2.17
CA GLY A 205 18.15 -13.09 -0.82
C GLY A 205 17.37 -12.37 0.28
N TRP A 206 17.18 -11.06 0.18
CA TRP A 206 16.35 -10.30 1.14
C TRP A 206 14.88 -10.75 1.08
N ALA A 207 14.35 -10.99 -0.10
CA ALA A 207 12.95 -11.37 -0.28
C ALA A 207 12.69 -12.77 0.31
N THR A 208 13.52 -13.74 0.00
CA THR A 208 13.45 -15.10 0.58
C THR A 208 13.52 -15.06 2.11
N MET A 209 14.46 -14.29 2.66
CA MET A 209 14.65 -14.16 4.10
C MET A 209 13.47 -13.49 4.78
N GLN A 210 13.00 -12.36 4.27
CA GLN A 210 11.88 -11.62 4.86
C GLN A 210 10.56 -12.37 4.70
N ARG A 211 10.33 -13.04 3.59
CA ARG A 211 9.16 -13.91 3.40
C ARG A 211 9.09 -14.98 4.49
N THR A 212 10.19 -15.68 4.75
CA THR A 212 10.25 -16.72 5.80
C THR A 212 9.97 -16.13 7.18
N ARG A 213 10.61 -15.00 7.51
CA ARG A 213 10.44 -14.33 8.81
C ARG A 213 9.02 -13.81 9.03
N CYS A 214 8.44 -13.17 8.01
CA CYS A 214 7.10 -12.62 8.10
C CYS A 214 6.04 -13.71 8.26
N LEU A 215 6.15 -14.82 7.53
CA LEU A 215 5.23 -15.96 7.67
C LEU A 215 5.32 -16.58 9.06
N ALA A 216 6.53 -16.79 9.59
CA ALA A 216 6.72 -17.30 10.94
C ALA A 216 6.16 -16.34 12.01
N MET A 217 6.33 -15.02 11.85
CA MET A 217 5.78 -14.03 12.78
C MET A 217 4.25 -13.99 12.72
N LEU A 218 3.65 -14.04 11.53
CA LEU A 218 2.19 -14.10 11.38
C LEU A 218 1.60 -15.36 11.99
N ASP A 219 2.26 -16.50 11.83
CA ASP A 219 1.83 -17.74 12.48
C ASP A 219 1.85 -17.61 14.01
N ARG A 220 2.92 -17.08 14.59
CA ARG A 220 3.00 -16.77 16.02
C ARG A 220 1.90 -15.83 16.49
N MET A 221 1.68 -14.73 15.77
CA MET A 221 0.62 -13.77 16.12
C MET A 221 -0.75 -14.43 16.08
N TRP A 222 -0.97 -15.37 15.15
CA TRP A 222 -2.23 -16.07 15.00
C TRP A 222 -2.45 -17.09 16.10
N VAL A 223 -1.48 -17.99 16.28
CA VAL A 223 -1.62 -19.18 17.16
C VAL A 223 -1.36 -18.82 18.62
N GLU A 224 -0.24 -18.15 18.92
CA GLU A 224 0.19 -17.92 20.29
C GLU A 224 -0.46 -16.67 20.90
N GLN A 225 -0.62 -15.60 20.14
CA GLN A 225 -1.07 -14.32 20.65
C GLN A 225 -2.58 -14.07 20.43
N GLY A 226 -3.24 -14.85 19.60
CA GLY A 226 -4.65 -14.66 19.25
C GLY A 226 -4.93 -13.25 18.69
N TRP A 227 -4.00 -12.69 17.94
CA TRP A 227 -4.06 -11.31 17.47
C TRP A 227 -5.22 -11.05 16.51
N PHE A 228 -5.44 -12.00 15.59
CA PHE A 228 -6.43 -11.84 14.52
C PHE A 228 -7.81 -12.37 14.91
N CYS A 229 -8.87 -11.80 14.31
CA CYS A 229 -10.26 -12.21 14.51
C CYS A 229 -10.70 -12.16 16.00
N ARG A 230 -10.26 -11.14 16.71
CA ARG A 230 -10.65 -10.92 18.10
C ARG A 230 -12.12 -10.51 18.20
N GLU A 231 -12.71 -10.72 19.39
CA GLU A 231 -14.10 -10.38 19.63
C GLU A 231 -14.41 -8.90 19.34
N PRO A 232 -15.62 -8.61 18.83
CA PRO A 232 -16.09 -7.24 18.68
C PRO A 232 -15.92 -6.45 19.98
N GLY A 233 -15.47 -5.20 19.87
CA GLY A 233 -15.21 -4.34 21.03
C GLY A 233 -13.78 -4.43 21.57
N HIS A 234 -12.96 -5.39 21.13
CA HIS A 234 -11.54 -5.35 21.43
C HIS A 234 -10.91 -4.20 20.63
N ARG A 235 -10.28 -3.25 21.34
CA ARG A 235 -9.77 -2.01 20.72
C ARG A 235 -8.80 -2.22 19.56
N ASP A 236 -8.04 -3.32 19.59
CA ASP A 236 -7.04 -3.64 18.57
C ASP A 236 -7.65 -4.16 17.26
N VAL A 237 -8.95 -4.43 17.24
CA VAL A 237 -9.70 -4.82 16.02
C VAL A 237 -10.20 -3.59 15.24
N LYS A 238 -10.08 -2.40 15.83
CA LYS A 238 -10.62 -1.16 15.31
C LYS A 238 -10.12 -0.79 13.91
N PHE A 239 -8.88 -1.13 13.61
CA PHE A 239 -8.24 -0.85 12.34
C PHE A 239 -8.24 -2.06 11.42
N ALA A 240 -9.39 -2.38 10.83
CA ALA A 240 -9.53 -3.51 9.91
C ALA A 240 -8.60 -3.42 8.69
N PHE A 241 -8.26 -2.21 8.23
CA PHE A 241 -7.39 -2.00 7.08
C PHE A 241 -6.00 -2.63 7.24
N THR A 242 -5.44 -2.66 8.46
CA THR A 242 -4.14 -3.30 8.71
C THR A 242 -4.22 -4.81 8.48
N ASN A 243 -5.32 -5.41 8.88
CA ASN A 243 -5.60 -6.85 8.68
C ASN A 243 -5.87 -7.17 7.20
N TYR A 244 -6.54 -6.29 6.45
CA TYR A 244 -6.66 -6.43 5.00
C TYR A 244 -5.30 -6.34 4.30
N GLY A 245 -4.37 -5.53 4.81
CA GLY A 245 -2.97 -5.52 4.35
C GLY A 245 -2.28 -6.87 4.54
N VAL A 246 -2.50 -7.53 5.70
CA VAL A 246 -2.03 -8.92 5.93
C VAL A 246 -2.64 -9.88 4.90
N SER A 247 -3.95 -9.79 4.67
CA SER A 247 -4.65 -10.64 3.69
C SER A 247 -4.07 -10.49 2.29
N VAL A 248 -3.84 -9.25 1.81
CA VAL A 248 -3.21 -8.98 0.51
C VAL A 248 -1.80 -9.57 0.45
N GLY A 249 -1.00 -9.38 1.50
CA GLY A 249 0.36 -9.92 1.57
C GLY A 249 0.41 -11.45 1.54
N LEU A 250 -0.46 -12.12 2.29
CA LEU A 250 -0.58 -13.59 2.28
C LEU A 250 -0.99 -14.12 0.91
N GLN A 251 -1.95 -13.46 0.25
CA GLN A 251 -2.39 -13.82 -1.11
C GLN A 251 -1.27 -13.59 -2.14
N ALA A 252 -0.47 -12.54 -1.97
CA ALA A 252 0.64 -12.24 -2.87
C ALA A 252 1.71 -13.34 -2.90
N VAL A 253 1.88 -14.08 -1.80
CA VAL A 253 2.84 -15.18 -1.69
C VAL A 253 2.20 -16.57 -1.64
N ASP A 254 0.90 -16.66 -1.94
CA ASP A 254 0.10 -17.90 -1.94
C ASP A 254 0.22 -18.68 -0.62
N ALA A 255 0.13 -17.99 0.51
CA ALA A 255 0.29 -18.55 1.84
C ALA A 255 -0.98 -18.42 2.70
N MET A 256 -1.19 -19.34 3.63
CA MET A 256 -2.24 -19.32 4.67
C MET A 256 -3.64 -18.99 4.14
N PRO A 257 -4.17 -19.69 3.13
CA PRO A 257 -5.46 -19.35 2.50
C PRO A 257 -6.65 -19.44 3.46
N ASP A 258 -6.58 -20.28 4.49
CA ASP A 258 -7.63 -20.39 5.51
C ASP A 258 -7.68 -19.14 6.38
N GLN A 259 -6.53 -18.59 6.73
CA GLN A 259 -6.40 -17.34 7.48
C GLN A 259 -6.92 -16.15 6.67
N VAL A 260 -6.61 -16.09 5.38
CA VAL A 260 -7.17 -15.08 4.47
C VAL A 260 -8.69 -15.15 4.48
N ARG A 261 -9.28 -16.33 4.32
CA ARG A 261 -10.75 -16.48 4.36
C ARG A 261 -11.35 -16.06 5.70
N ARG A 262 -10.69 -16.43 6.82
CA ARG A 262 -11.15 -16.05 8.16
C ARG A 262 -11.10 -14.54 8.41
N LEU A 263 -10.03 -13.87 7.99
CA LEU A 263 -9.92 -12.41 8.09
C LEU A 263 -11.04 -11.72 7.31
N ASN A 264 -11.20 -12.08 6.04
CA ASN A 264 -12.21 -11.46 5.19
C ASN A 264 -13.62 -11.67 5.75
N ALA A 265 -13.99 -12.91 6.12
CA ALA A 265 -15.29 -13.21 6.69
C ALA A 265 -15.56 -12.49 8.03
N PHE A 266 -14.54 -12.37 8.89
CA PHE A 266 -14.67 -11.65 10.15
C PHE A 266 -15.02 -10.17 9.93
N PHE A 267 -14.27 -9.47 9.09
CA PHE A 267 -14.46 -8.03 8.86
C PHE A 267 -15.65 -7.70 7.95
N GLU A 268 -16.27 -8.65 7.28
CA GLU A 268 -17.56 -8.42 6.61
C GLU A 268 -18.68 -8.09 7.60
N THR A 269 -18.67 -8.71 8.76
CA THR A 269 -19.72 -8.58 9.77
C THR A 269 -19.33 -7.68 10.94
N TRP A 270 -18.02 -7.56 11.21
CA TRP A 270 -17.53 -6.74 12.32
C TRP A 270 -17.82 -5.25 12.11
N ARG A 271 -18.22 -4.57 13.19
CA ARG A 271 -18.42 -3.11 13.22
C ARG A 271 -17.80 -2.55 14.49
N SER A 272 -17.14 -1.39 14.36
CA SER A 272 -16.58 -0.67 15.52
C SER A 272 -17.66 0.09 16.31
N GLY A 273 -18.74 0.45 15.66
CA GLY A 273 -19.82 1.24 16.24
C GLY A 273 -19.50 2.75 16.34
N ASP A 274 -18.48 3.21 15.65
CA ASP A 274 -18.07 4.62 15.60
C ASP A 274 -17.68 5.05 14.15
N GLU A 275 -17.00 6.20 14.02
CA GLU A 275 -16.60 6.77 12.73
C GLU A 275 -15.72 5.84 11.89
N TYR A 276 -14.99 4.90 12.50
CA TYR A 276 -14.14 3.95 11.75
C TYR A 276 -14.94 3.00 10.86
N ASP A 277 -16.23 2.80 11.13
CA ASP A 277 -17.11 2.03 10.24
C ASP A 277 -17.34 2.70 8.88
N ARG A 278 -16.96 3.98 8.73
CA ARG A 278 -17.10 4.76 7.51
C ARG A 278 -15.74 5.20 6.92
N GLU A 279 -14.64 4.81 7.52
CA GLU A 279 -13.31 5.17 7.03
C GLU A 279 -13.04 4.54 5.65
N ALA A 280 -12.76 5.40 4.66
CA ALA A 280 -12.57 4.99 3.28
C ALA A 280 -11.42 3.98 3.12
N ILE A 281 -10.33 4.14 3.86
CA ILE A 281 -9.17 3.24 3.84
C ILE A 281 -9.57 1.79 4.10
N THR A 282 -10.44 1.56 5.10
CA THR A 282 -10.91 0.22 5.46
C THR A 282 -11.66 -0.44 4.31
N HIS A 283 -12.56 0.30 3.67
CA HIS A 283 -13.42 -0.25 2.62
C HIS A 283 -12.70 -0.45 1.29
N VAL A 284 -11.80 0.46 0.93
CA VAL A 284 -10.98 0.31 -0.28
C VAL A 284 -10.00 -0.86 -0.13
N MET A 285 -9.37 -1.02 1.04
CA MET A 285 -8.51 -2.18 1.31
C MET A 285 -9.29 -3.49 1.43
N ALA A 286 -10.56 -3.46 1.89
CA ALA A 286 -11.45 -4.62 1.82
C ALA A 286 -11.65 -5.08 0.37
N CYS A 287 -11.92 -4.14 -0.56
CA CYS A 287 -11.99 -4.48 -1.98
C CYS A 287 -10.71 -5.16 -2.46
N SER A 288 -9.53 -4.60 -2.12
CA SER A 288 -8.24 -5.18 -2.52
C SER A 288 -7.96 -6.55 -1.88
N SER A 289 -8.50 -6.82 -0.69
CA SER A 289 -8.39 -8.13 -0.04
C SER A 289 -9.27 -9.21 -0.70
N HIS A 290 -10.50 -8.86 -1.09
CA HIS A 290 -11.42 -9.78 -1.77
C HIS A 290 -11.15 -9.92 -3.27
N PHE A 291 -10.66 -8.85 -3.89
CA PHE A 291 -10.29 -8.78 -5.30
C PHE A 291 -8.91 -8.12 -5.44
N PRO A 292 -7.83 -8.86 -5.19
CA PRO A 292 -6.47 -8.28 -5.16
C PRO A 292 -5.97 -7.77 -6.52
N GLY A 293 -6.48 -8.27 -7.65
CA GLY A 293 -6.14 -7.75 -8.96
C GLY A 293 -4.64 -7.59 -9.17
N TYR A 294 -4.19 -6.38 -9.52
CA TYR A 294 -2.79 -6.07 -9.77
C TYR A 294 -1.87 -6.11 -8.53
N PHE A 295 -2.40 -6.24 -7.33
CA PHE A 295 -1.54 -6.52 -6.17
C PHE A 295 -0.90 -7.90 -6.25
N ILE A 296 -1.52 -8.84 -7.00
CA ILE A 296 -1.04 -10.23 -7.12
C ILE A 296 -0.95 -10.72 -8.57
N ALA A 297 -1.21 -9.87 -9.59
CA ALA A 297 -1.15 -10.20 -11.02
C ALA A 297 0.24 -9.97 -11.62
#